data_fb91903bd96cf63c96c8377c66825760
#
_entry.id   fb91903bd96cf63c96c8377c66825760
#
_cell.length_a   1.000
_cell.length_b   1.000
_cell.length_c   1.000
_cell.angle_alpha   90.00
_cell.angle_beta   90.00
_cell.angle_gamma   90.00
#
_symmetry.space_group_name_H-M   'P 1'
#
loop_
_entity.id
_entity.type
_entity.pdbx_description
1 polymer ?
#
loop_
_entity_poly.entity_id
_entity_poly.type
_entity_poly.pdbx_seq_one_letter_code
_entity_poly.pdbx_strand_id
1 'polypeptide(L)'
;RPYQLPDIPDSLVTPDVRSEYLIAHYWDNFDIENRAYLDAREIPEQAFVDFTSIMRIASRESTLKSIDILLKRASSDEDILLMYADIADKYLYSGEGHLVSEEAYLPFVKAVLDSKKVDKLRKLRYSYQYDVLTKNQLGMELTDFEYKLPGKEKKFRVEKLKAPFVLLYINDPECDDCSLTTLRLSVSQSLLKEVREGRLVILSVYPDGETDEWLGSVEKYPKEWVVASMENGDRYFDLRIMPALYLVDKDKKIILRNTSLEEVEKILKENK
;
A
#
# COMPACT_ATOMS: atom_id res chain seq x y z
N ARG A 1 -2.00 -27.99 -20.57
CA ARG A 1 -2.09 -26.62 -20.15
C ARG A 1 -2.89 -25.83 -21.20
N PRO A 2 -3.75 -24.89 -20.80
CA PRO A 2 -4.57 -24.13 -21.74
C PRO A 2 -3.78 -23.11 -22.57
N TYR A 3 -2.51 -22.88 -22.25
CA TYR A 3 -1.59 -22.05 -23.02
C TYR A 3 -0.18 -22.62 -23.00
N GLN A 4 0.62 -22.27 -24.00
CA GLN A 4 2.02 -22.65 -24.09
C GLN A 4 2.90 -21.48 -23.67
N LEU A 5 3.87 -21.76 -22.81
CA LEU A 5 4.94 -20.80 -22.52
C LEU A 5 5.78 -20.59 -23.79
N PRO A 6 6.39 -19.40 -23.96
CA PRO A 6 7.28 -19.17 -25.07
C PRO A 6 8.49 -20.10 -25.03
N ASP A 7 8.94 -20.56 -26.18
CA ASP A 7 10.17 -21.32 -26.30
C ASP A 7 11.37 -20.41 -26.06
N ILE A 8 12.18 -20.75 -25.06
CA ILE A 8 13.38 -19.98 -24.73
C ILE A 8 14.52 -20.46 -25.65
N PRO A 9 15.16 -19.57 -26.41
CA PRO A 9 16.29 -19.94 -27.25
C PRO A 9 17.43 -20.61 -26.49
N ASP A 10 17.98 -21.69 -27.04
CA ASP A 10 19.10 -22.43 -26.42
C ASP A 10 20.36 -21.57 -26.21
N SER A 11 20.51 -20.48 -26.97
CA SER A 11 21.59 -19.51 -26.80
C SER A 11 21.52 -18.72 -25.50
N LEU A 12 20.36 -18.69 -24.83
CA LEU A 12 20.15 -18.02 -23.55
C LEU A 12 20.43 -19.02 -22.43
N VAL A 13 21.63 -18.94 -21.84
CA VAL A 13 22.16 -20.00 -20.94
C VAL A 13 21.96 -19.71 -19.47
N THR A 14 22.09 -18.43 -19.06
CA THR A 14 22.01 -18.09 -17.62
C THR A 14 20.55 -17.98 -17.15
N PRO A 15 20.25 -18.33 -15.88
CA PRO A 15 18.90 -18.21 -15.32
C PRO A 15 18.32 -16.81 -15.45
N ASP A 16 19.11 -15.76 -15.23
CA ASP A 16 18.68 -14.37 -15.30
C ASP A 16 18.24 -13.99 -16.72
N VAL A 17 19.06 -14.30 -17.73
CA VAL A 17 18.73 -14.01 -19.13
C VAL A 17 17.51 -14.80 -19.59
N ARG A 18 17.36 -16.04 -19.14
CA ARG A 18 16.19 -16.89 -19.42
C ARG A 18 14.91 -16.34 -18.79
N SER A 19 14.98 -15.89 -17.55
CA SER A 19 13.83 -15.28 -16.87
C SER A 19 13.40 -13.95 -17.51
N GLU A 20 14.36 -13.11 -17.91
CA GLU A 20 14.08 -11.87 -18.64
C GLU A 20 13.41 -12.13 -20.01
N TYR A 21 13.89 -13.12 -20.75
CA TYR A 21 13.26 -13.53 -21.99
C TYR A 21 11.85 -14.08 -21.76
N LEU A 22 11.69 -14.95 -20.78
CA LEU A 22 10.41 -15.57 -20.47
C LEU A 22 9.34 -14.55 -20.07
N ILE A 23 9.68 -13.58 -19.23
CA ILE A 23 8.73 -12.56 -18.82
C ILE A 23 8.38 -11.61 -19.96
N ALA A 24 9.35 -11.25 -20.81
CA ALA A 24 9.13 -10.38 -21.96
C ALA A 24 8.18 -10.97 -22.99
N HIS A 25 8.21 -12.31 -23.15
CA HIS A 25 7.44 -13.05 -24.14
C HIS A 25 6.29 -13.85 -23.54
N TYR A 26 6.00 -13.66 -22.24
CA TYR A 26 5.06 -14.52 -21.50
C TYR A 26 3.68 -14.57 -22.12
N TRP A 27 3.20 -13.46 -22.63
CA TRP A 27 1.85 -13.31 -23.17
C TRP A 27 1.74 -13.57 -24.69
N ASP A 28 2.85 -13.87 -25.38
CA ASP A 28 2.88 -13.98 -26.85
C ASP A 28 1.93 -15.09 -27.36
N ASN A 29 1.87 -16.21 -26.67
CA ASN A 29 1.05 -17.36 -27.04
C ASN A 29 -0.25 -17.48 -26.25
N PHE A 30 -0.59 -16.47 -25.44
CA PHE A 30 -1.82 -16.45 -24.65
C PHE A 30 -2.89 -15.59 -25.30
N ASP A 31 -4.10 -16.15 -25.44
CA ASP A 31 -5.23 -15.45 -26.05
C ASP A 31 -5.93 -14.53 -25.02
N ILE A 32 -5.31 -13.38 -24.74
CA ILE A 32 -5.74 -12.43 -23.71
C ILE A 32 -7.16 -11.94 -23.96
N GLU A 33 -7.54 -11.72 -25.23
CA GLU A 33 -8.83 -11.16 -25.63
C GLU A 33 -9.98 -12.18 -25.66
N ASN A 34 -9.73 -13.41 -25.26
CA ASN A 34 -10.73 -14.49 -25.33
C ASN A 34 -11.88 -14.28 -24.33
N ARG A 35 -13.04 -13.90 -24.81
CA ARG A 35 -14.24 -13.69 -23.98
C ARG A 35 -14.74 -14.95 -23.27
N ALA A 36 -14.40 -16.15 -23.76
CA ALA A 36 -14.76 -17.40 -23.06
C ALA A 36 -14.12 -17.47 -21.65
N TYR A 37 -13.05 -16.75 -21.41
CA TYR A 37 -12.42 -16.69 -20.09
C TYR A 37 -13.25 -15.92 -19.04
N LEU A 38 -14.26 -15.17 -19.45
CA LEU A 38 -15.21 -14.55 -18.50
C LEU A 38 -16.04 -15.60 -17.77
N ASP A 39 -16.29 -16.74 -18.43
CA ASP A 39 -17.01 -17.90 -17.87
C ASP A 39 -16.07 -19.00 -17.35
N ALA A 40 -14.78 -18.95 -17.68
CA ALA A 40 -13.75 -19.92 -17.30
C ALA A 40 -12.51 -19.18 -16.71
N ARG A 41 -12.74 -18.40 -15.65
CA ARG A 41 -11.73 -17.50 -15.06
C ARG A 41 -10.50 -18.19 -14.52
N GLU A 42 -10.62 -19.46 -14.16
CA GLU A 42 -9.51 -20.28 -13.70
C GLU A 42 -8.35 -20.37 -14.71
N ILE A 43 -8.62 -20.21 -16.00
CA ILE A 43 -7.60 -20.26 -17.05
C ILE A 43 -6.71 -19.01 -17.02
N PRO A 44 -7.24 -17.78 -17.18
CA PRO A 44 -6.42 -16.57 -17.09
C PRO A 44 -5.86 -16.34 -15.67
N GLU A 45 -6.57 -16.79 -14.63
CA GLU A 45 -6.09 -16.71 -13.26
C GLU A 45 -4.85 -17.56 -13.04
N GLN A 46 -4.85 -18.83 -13.51
CA GLN A 46 -3.67 -19.69 -13.42
C GLN A 46 -2.50 -19.13 -14.22
N ALA A 47 -2.77 -18.62 -15.43
CA ALA A 47 -1.74 -17.96 -16.23
C ALA A 47 -1.12 -16.77 -15.48
N PHE A 48 -1.93 -15.98 -14.79
CA PHE A 48 -1.47 -14.84 -14.02
C PHE A 48 -0.66 -15.28 -12.78
N VAL A 49 -1.07 -16.33 -12.09
CA VAL A 49 -0.32 -16.90 -10.95
C VAL A 49 1.07 -17.37 -11.41
N ASP A 50 1.14 -18.09 -12.53
CA ASP A 50 2.42 -18.50 -13.10
C ASP A 50 3.29 -17.30 -13.50
N PHE A 51 2.68 -16.26 -14.05
CA PHE A 51 3.35 -14.97 -14.34
C PHE A 51 3.94 -14.32 -13.09
N THR A 52 3.20 -14.28 -11.97
CA THR A 52 3.71 -13.70 -10.72
C THR A 52 4.92 -14.47 -10.18
N SER A 53 5.02 -15.76 -10.45
CA SER A 53 6.19 -16.56 -10.06
C SER A 53 7.45 -16.16 -10.82
N ILE A 54 7.31 -15.75 -12.09
CA ILE A 54 8.42 -15.27 -12.92
C ILE A 54 8.82 -13.85 -12.51
N MET A 55 7.86 -13.02 -12.11
CA MET A 55 8.12 -11.65 -11.61
C MET A 55 9.13 -11.62 -10.45
N ARG A 56 9.22 -12.69 -9.64
CA ARG A 56 10.16 -12.79 -8.51
C ARG A 56 11.63 -12.82 -8.92
N ILE A 57 11.90 -13.28 -10.13
CA ILE A 57 13.26 -13.51 -10.64
C ILE A 57 13.62 -12.63 -11.84
N ALA A 58 12.62 -12.00 -12.46
CA ALA A 58 12.81 -11.06 -13.55
C ALA A 58 13.05 -9.63 -13.03
N SER A 59 13.61 -8.76 -13.87
CA SER A 59 13.79 -7.36 -13.52
C SER A 59 12.45 -6.62 -13.41
N ARG A 60 12.46 -5.56 -12.60
CA ARG A 60 11.32 -4.63 -12.49
C ARG A 60 10.90 -4.07 -13.85
N GLU A 61 11.88 -3.63 -14.65
CA GLU A 61 11.63 -3.02 -15.95
C GLU A 61 10.94 -4.00 -16.91
N SER A 62 11.45 -5.22 -17.04
CA SER A 62 10.87 -6.24 -17.92
C SER A 62 9.48 -6.68 -17.44
N THR A 63 9.26 -6.76 -16.13
CA THR A 63 7.96 -7.05 -15.53
C THR A 63 6.92 -6.00 -15.92
N LEU A 64 7.24 -4.70 -15.74
CA LEU A 64 6.31 -3.61 -16.07
C LEU A 64 6.02 -3.53 -17.58
N LYS A 65 7.00 -3.80 -18.43
CA LYS A 65 6.78 -3.90 -19.89
C LYS A 65 5.85 -5.04 -20.25
N SER A 66 5.99 -6.19 -19.61
CA SER A 66 5.12 -7.35 -19.84
C SER A 66 3.68 -7.10 -19.40
N ILE A 67 3.50 -6.41 -18.25
CA ILE A 67 2.19 -5.96 -17.79
C ILE A 67 1.56 -4.98 -18.80
N ASP A 68 2.34 -4.06 -19.36
CA ASP A 68 1.85 -3.11 -20.36
C ASP A 68 1.35 -3.84 -21.63
N ILE A 69 2.02 -4.90 -22.06
CA ILE A 69 1.57 -5.75 -23.18
C ILE A 69 0.21 -6.38 -22.87
N LEU A 70 0.07 -7.00 -21.67
CA LEU A 70 -1.19 -7.57 -21.22
C LEU A 70 -2.32 -6.53 -21.25
N LEU A 71 -2.08 -5.38 -20.66
CA LEU A 71 -3.08 -4.32 -20.51
C LEU A 71 -3.47 -3.68 -21.84
N LYS A 72 -2.55 -3.48 -22.76
CA LYS A 72 -2.87 -2.97 -24.11
C LYS A 72 -3.83 -3.89 -24.86
N ARG A 73 -3.63 -5.20 -24.73
CA ARG A 73 -4.51 -6.19 -25.37
C ARG A 73 -5.85 -6.29 -24.60
N ALA A 74 -5.82 -6.40 -23.28
CA ALA A 74 -7.03 -6.49 -22.45
C ALA A 74 -7.94 -5.25 -22.57
N SER A 75 -7.39 -4.07 -22.81
CA SER A 75 -8.13 -2.81 -22.95
C SER A 75 -9.01 -2.71 -24.18
N SER A 76 -8.93 -3.67 -25.10
CA SER A 76 -9.83 -3.77 -26.26
C SER A 76 -11.28 -4.05 -25.84
N ASP A 77 -11.50 -4.69 -24.68
CA ASP A 77 -12.79 -5.08 -24.13
C ASP A 77 -12.87 -4.73 -22.64
N GLU A 78 -13.97 -4.06 -22.22
CA GLU A 78 -14.11 -3.61 -20.82
C GLU A 78 -14.22 -4.76 -19.81
N ASP A 79 -14.91 -5.84 -20.17
CA ASP A 79 -15.11 -6.99 -19.27
C ASP A 79 -13.81 -7.77 -19.12
N ILE A 80 -13.04 -7.92 -20.20
CA ILE A 80 -11.71 -8.53 -20.19
C ILE A 80 -10.75 -7.70 -19.34
N LEU A 81 -10.72 -6.37 -19.51
CA LEU A 81 -9.87 -5.47 -18.71
C LEU A 81 -10.20 -5.60 -17.22
N LEU A 82 -11.48 -5.56 -16.87
CA LEU A 82 -11.91 -5.67 -15.48
C LEU A 82 -11.61 -7.06 -14.90
N MET A 83 -11.72 -8.12 -15.68
CA MET A 83 -11.33 -9.47 -15.25
C MET A 83 -9.85 -9.53 -14.86
N TYR A 84 -8.95 -9.02 -15.70
CA TYR A 84 -7.51 -9.00 -15.36
C TYR A 84 -7.20 -8.05 -14.20
N ALA A 85 -7.88 -6.92 -14.10
CA ALA A 85 -7.72 -6.02 -12.96
C ALA A 85 -8.17 -6.69 -11.65
N ASP A 86 -9.26 -7.45 -11.64
CA ASP A 86 -9.71 -8.25 -10.49
C ASP A 86 -8.69 -9.34 -10.11
N ILE A 87 -8.15 -10.05 -11.10
CA ILE A 87 -7.11 -11.05 -10.86
C ILE A 87 -5.86 -10.40 -10.27
N ALA A 88 -5.44 -9.26 -10.84
CA ALA A 88 -4.29 -8.51 -10.33
C ALA A 88 -4.52 -7.99 -8.90
N ASP A 89 -5.72 -7.49 -8.58
CA ASP A 89 -6.11 -7.11 -7.21
C ASP A 89 -5.87 -8.28 -6.25
N LYS A 90 -6.42 -9.43 -6.56
CA LYS A 90 -6.33 -10.63 -5.72
C LYS A 90 -4.88 -11.02 -5.42
N TYR A 91 -4.00 -11.02 -6.42
CA TYR A 91 -2.64 -11.55 -6.28
C TYR A 91 -1.55 -10.51 -6.01
N LEU A 92 -1.75 -9.26 -6.39
CA LEU A 92 -0.74 -8.20 -6.23
C LEU A 92 -1.09 -7.15 -5.17
N TYR A 93 -2.37 -7.03 -4.80
CA TYR A 93 -2.83 -5.98 -3.88
C TYR A 93 -3.45 -6.55 -2.60
N SER A 94 -4.44 -7.44 -2.70
CA SER A 94 -5.18 -7.97 -1.54
C SER A 94 -4.44 -9.04 -0.74
N GLY A 95 -3.28 -9.51 -1.22
CA GLY A 95 -2.41 -10.42 -0.48
C GLY A 95 -2.82 -11.89 -0.48
N GLU A 96 -3.76 -12.32 -1.31
CA GLU A 96 -4.10 -13.75 -1.46
C GLU A 96 -2.99 -14.56 -2.15
N GLY A 97 -2.08 -13.88 -2.85
CA GLY A 97 -0.89 -14.47 -3.44
C GLY A 97 0.35 -14.35 -2.54
N HIS A 98 1.41 -15.07 -2.91
CA HIS A 98 2.71 -14.98 -2.23
C HIS A 98 3.50 -13.72 -2.60
N LEU A 99 3.03 -12.93 -3.57
CA LEU A 99 3.65 -11.71 -4.05
C LEU A 99 2.65 -10.56 -3.96
N VAL A 100 2.84 -9.68 -2.96
CA VAL A 100 2.19 -8.36 -2.94
C VAL A 100 3.13 -7.36 -3.60
N SER A 101 2.67 -6.69 -4.66
CA SER A 101 3.43 -5.67 -5.37
C SER A 101 2.51 -4.54 -5.81
N GLU A 102 2.45 -3.48 -5.01
CA GLU A 102 1.68 -2.28 -5.33
C GLU A 102 2.15 -1.63 -6.65
N GLU A 103 3.45 -1.67 -6.90
CA GLU A 103 4.04 -1.13 -8.13
C GLU A 103 3.56 -1.88 -9.38
N ALA A 104 3.49 -3.21 -9.32
CA ALA A 104 2.98 -4.03 -10.41
C ALA A 104 1.46 -3.94 -10.57
N TYR A 105 0.74 -3.65 -9.48
CA TYR A 105 -0.71 -3.48 -9.49
C TYR A 105 -1.18 -2.13 -10.03
N LEU A 106 -0.46 -1.05 -9.75
CA LEU A 106 -0.83 0.31 -10.15
C LEU A 106 -1.15 0.45 -11.66
N PRO A 107 -0.42 -0.17 -12.61
CA PRO A 107 -0.78 -0.12 -14.02
C PRO A 107 -2.18 -0.63 -14.34
N PHE A 108 -2.67 -1.67 -13.64
CA PHE A 108 -4.03 -2.19 -13.81
C PHE A 108 -5.08 -1.18 -13.37
N VAL A 109 -4.87 -0.54 -12.23
CA VAL A 109 -5.74 0.54 -11.72
C VAL A 109 -5.80 1.69 -12.72
N LYS A 110 -4.66 2.14 -13.22
CA LYS A 110 -4.60 3.21 -14.23
C LYS A 110 -5.33 2.84 -15.52
N ALA A 111 -5.13 1.62 -16.01
CA ALA A 111 -5.80 1.16 -17.24
C ALA A 111 -7.32 1.18 -17.10
N VAL A 112 -7.86 0.77 -15.95
CA VAL A 112 -9.31 0.83 -15.68
C VAL A 112 -9.78 2.28 -15.62
N LEU A 113 -9.08 3.17 -14.91
CA LEU A 113 -9.47 4.57 -14.75
C LEU A 113 -9.42 5.34 -16.08
N ASP A 114 -8.42 5.06 -16.92
CA ASP A 114 -8.24 5.70 -18.23
C ASP A 114 -9.17 5.16 -19.31
N SER A 115 -9.77 3.99 -19.09
CA SER A 115 -10.69 3.38 -20.05
C SER A 115 -11.91 4.26 -20.26
N LYS A 116 -12.22 4.54 -21.52
CA LYS A 116 -13.46 5.24 -21.93
C LYS A 116 -14.68 4.30 -21.97
N LYS A 117 -14.45 2.99 -21.91
CA LYS A 117 -15.48 1.96 -22.00
C LYS A 117 -16.05 1.61 -20.62
N VAL A 118 -15.24 1.61 -19.57
CA VAL A 118 -15.66 1.31 -18.21
C VAL A 118 -16.44 2.47 -17.62
N ASP A 119 -17.64 2.21 -17.10
CA ASP A 119 -18.50 3.22 -16.50
C ASP A 119 -17.98 3.73 -15.15
N LYS A 120 -18.51 4.88 -14.70
CA LYS A 120 -18.06 5.54 -13.48
C LYS A 120 -18.28 4.71 -12.21
N LEU A 121 -19.36 3.94 -12.16
CA LEU A 121 -19.70 3.13 -10.97
C LEU A 121 -18.67 2.02 -10.78
N ARG A 122 -18.32 1.31 -11.86
CA ARG A 122 -17.30 0.26 -11.84
C ARG A 122 -15.90 0.81 -11.52
N LYS A 123 -15.63 2.10 -11.81
CA LYS A 123 -14.36 2.77 -11.48
C LYS A 123 -14.20 3.17 -10.02
N LEU A 124 -15.26 3.21 -9.21
CA LEU A 124 -15.21 3.75 -7.84
C LEU A 124 -14.15 3.05 -6.98
N ARG A 125 -14.11 1.71 -6.98
CA ARG A 125 -13.11 0.93 -6.24
C ARG A 125 -11.69 1.27 -6.69
N TYR A 126 -11.46 1.36 -7.99
CA TYR A 126 -10.14 1.66 -8.55
C TYR A 126 -9.70 3.10 -8.28
N SER A 127 -10.63 4.06 -8.26
CA SER A 127 -10.34 5.44 -7.85
C SER A 127 -9.85 5.50 -6.41
N TYR A 128 -10.50 4.77 -5.50
CA TYR A 128 -10.06 4.65 -4.12
C TYR A 128 -8.66 4.00 -4.02
N GLN A 129 -8.45 2.89 -4.71
CA GLN A 129 -7.16 2.20 -4.73
C GLN A 129 -6.05 3.07 -5.33
N TYR A 130 -6.35 3.85 -6.36
CA TYR A 130 -5.41 4.81 -6.93
C TYR A 130 -4.94 5.83 -5.91
N ASP A 131 -5.87 6.39 -5.14
CA ASP A 131 -5.54 7.34 -4.08
C ASP A 131 -4.64 6.69 -3.01
N VAL A 132 -4.98 5.49 -2.56
CA VAL A 132 -4.17 4.73 -1.60
C VAL A 132 -2.76 4.45 -2.13
N LEU A 133 -2.64 4.06 -3.41
CA LEU A 133 -1.37 3.70 -4.04
C LEU A 133 -0.48 4.89 -4.39
N THR A 134 -1.04 6.09 -4.54
CA THR A 134 -0.32 7.26 -5.04
C THR A 134 -0.14 8.38 -4.02
N LYS A 135 -0.90 8.38 -2.92
CA LYS A 135 -0.75 9.34 -1.82
C LYS A 135 0.18 8.80 -0.72
N ASN A 136 0.69 9.70 0.09
CA ASN A 136 1.50 9.39 1.26
C ASN A 136 2.68 8.43 0.97
N GLN A 137 3.33 8.61 -0.17
CA GLN A 137 4.52 7.86 -0.54
C GLN A 137 5.79 8.52 0.04
N LEU A 138 6.90 7.78 0.11
CA LEU A 138 8.18 8.30 0.58
C LEU A 138 8.57 9.57 -0.19
N GLY A 139 9.02 10.59 0.53
CA GLY A 139 9.42 11.86 -0.02
C GLY A 139 8.27 12.81 -0.38
N MET A 140 7.02 12.37 -0.31
CA MET A 140 5.85 13.23 -0.48
C MET A 140 5.48 13.93 0.83
N GLU A 141 4.75 15.03 0.71
CA GLU A 141 4.09 15.66 1.84
C GLU A 141 2.94 14.77 2.35
N LEU A 142 2.84 14.61 3.67
CA LEU A 142 1.76 13.87 4.30
C LEU A 142 0.42 14.54 3.99
N THR A 143 -0.56 13.76 3.57
CA THR A 143 -1.93 14.26 3.39
C THR A 143 -2.41 14.90 4.69
N ASP A 144 -2.85 16.16 4.62
CA ASP A 144 -3.35 16.84 5.79
C ASP A 144 -4.73 16.32 6.19
N PHE A 145 -4.95 16.19 7.48
CA PHE A 145 -6.23 15.74 8.05
C PHE A 145 -6.52 16.44 9.37
N GLU A 146 -7.78 16.44 9.73
CA GLU A 146 -8.25 16.94 11.03
C GLU A 146 -8.28 15.82 12.07
N TYR A 147 -7.88 16.14 13.30
CA TYR A 147 -7.99 15.24 14.45
C TYR A 147 -8.56 15.95 15.66
N LYS A 148 -9.17 15.18 16.58
CA LYS A 148 -9.72 15.67 17.85
C LYS A 148 -9.05 14.96 19.02
N LEU A 149 -8.84 15.69 20.11
CA LEU A 149 -8.44 15.11 21.38
C LEU A 149 -9.64 14.45 22.07
N PRO A 150 -9.41 13.45 22.95
CA PRO A 150 -10.49 12.69 23.58
C PRO A 150 -11.50 13.59 24.29
N GLY A 151 -12.77 13.41 23.95
CA GLY A 151 -13.88 14.16 24.54
C GLY A 151 -13.90 15.66 24.22
N LYS A 152 -13.17 16.12 23.21
CA LYS A 152 -13.11 17.52 22.79
C LYS A 152 -13.69 17.70 21.40
N GLU A 153 -14.47 18.80 21.24
CA GLU A 153 -15.06 19.15 19.94
C GLU A 153 -14.07 19.91 19.04
N LYS A 154 -13.03 20.53 19.63
CA LYS A 154 -12.05 21.30 18.88
C LYS A 154 -11.24 20.40 17.95
N LYS A 155 -11.19 20.79 16.67
CA LYS A 155 -10.41 20.13 15.64
C LYS A 155 -9.03 20.78 15.48
N PHE A 156 -8.04 19.95 15.25
CA PHE A 156 -6.67 20.33 14.95
C PHE A 156 -6.27 19.75 13.60
N ARG A 157 -5.33 20.40 12.92
CA ARG A 157 -4.80 19.91 11.64
C ARG A 157 -3.37 19.44 11.81
N VAL A 158 -3.02 18.30 11.20
CA VAL A 158 -1.66 17.74 11.33
C VAL A 158 -0.61 18.66 10.72
N GLU A 159 -0.94 19.41 9.67
CA GLU A 159 -0.03 20.42 9.07
C GLU A 159 0.39 21.52 10.05
N LYS A 160 -0.45 21.84 11.04
CA LYS A 160 -0.18 22.87 12.06
C LYS A 160 0.64 22.36 13.24
N LEU A 161 0.87 21.07 13.34
CA LEU A 161 1.65 20.47 14.41
C LEU A 161 3.13 20.80 14.22
N LYS A 162 3.70 21.58 15.16
CA LYS A 162 5.08 22.06 15.06
C LYS A 162 6.01 21.15 15.87
N ALA A 163 6.84 20.42 15.17
CA ALA A 163 7.94 19.65 15.74
C ALA A 163 8.98 19.36 14.65
N PRO A 164 10.27 19.16 14.98
CA PRO A 164 11.27 18.68 14.03
C PRO A 164 10.87 17.37 13.35
N PHE A 165 10.27 16.44 14.12
CA PHE A 165 9.74 15.18 13.64
C PHE A 165 8.37 14.89 14.25
N VAL A 166 7.50 14.26 13.45
CA VAL A 166 6.23 13.71 13.92
C VAL A 166 6.19 12.22 13.56
N LEU A 167 6.00 11.38 14.54
CA LEU A 167 5.67 9.97 14.36
C LEU A 167 4.14 9.84 14.38
N LEU A 168 3.55 9.69 13.20
CA LEU A 168 2.13 9.39 13.05
C LEU A 168 1.94 7.89 13.24
N TYR A 169 1.19 7.53 14.27
CA TYR A 169 0.88 6.16 14.65
C TYR A 169 -0.63 5.94 14.55
N ILE A 170 -1.06 5.32 13.44
CA ILE A 170 -2.48 5.00 13.22
C ILE A 170 -2.72 3.61 13.76
N ASN A 171 -3.64 3.48 14.71
CA ASN A 171 -3.87 2.24 15.43
C ASN A 171 -5.31 2.12 15.94
N ASP A 172 -5.67 0.88 16.28
CA ASP A 172 -6.96 0.51 16.83
C ASP A 172 -6.73 -0.24 18.15
N PRO A 173 -7.42 0.12 19.26
CA PRO A 173 -7.28 -0.57 20.54
C PRO A 173 -7.72 -2.04 20.52
N GLU A 174 -8.53 -2.45 19.54
CA GLU A 174 -8.99 -3.84 19.39
C GLU A 174 -8.06 -4.70 18.51
N CYS A 175 -7.02 -4.11 17.94
CA CYS A 175 -6.05 -4.78 17.10
C CYS A 175 -4.87 -5.30 17.94
N ASP A 176 -4.63 -6.62 17.94
CA ASP A 176 -3.56 -7.26 18.73
C ASP A 176 -2.16 -6.76 18.34
N ASP A 177 -1.88 -6.63 17.04
CA ASP A 177 -0.60 -6.12 16.55
C ASP A 177 -0.39 -4.64 16.93
N CYS A 178 -1.48 -3.86 17.01
CA CYS A 178 -1.45 -2.49 17.50
C CYS A 178 -1.08 -2.45 18.98
N SER A 179 -1.66 -3.33 19.79
CA SER A 179 -1.36 -3.42 21.24
C SER A 179 0.12 -3.73 21.48
N LEU A 180 0.67 -4.67 20.74
CA LEU A 180 2.10 -5.01 20.81
C LEU A 180 2.98 -3.84 20.38
N THR A 181 2.65 -3.16 19.29
CA THR A 181 3.38 -1.99 18.81
C THR A 181 3.29 -0.83 19.79
N THR A 182 2.11 -0.56 20.37
CA THR A 182 1.93 0.45 21.43
C THR A 182 2.87 0.17 22.61
N LEU A 183 2.92 -1.09 23.07
CA LEU A 183 3.83 -1.48 24.15
C LEU A 183 5.29 -1.22 23.78
N ARG A 184 5.74 -1.66 22.61
CA ARG A 184 7.14 -1.49 22.15
C ARG A 184 7.52 -0.02 22.05
N LEU A 185 6.66 0.82 21.46
CA LEU A 185 6.89 2.26 21.35
C LEU A 185 6.91 2.94 22.74
N SER A 186 6.03 2.53 23.65
CA SER A 186 5.89 3.13 24.98
C SER A 186 7.09 2.86 25.91
N VAL A 187 7.78 1.73 25.74
CA VAL A 187 8.96 1.39 26.56
C VAL A 187 10.28 1.88 25.96
N SER A 188 10.26 2.45 24.76
CA SER A 188 11.46 2.98 24.12
C SER A 188 11.98 4.22 24.83
N GLN A 189 13.12 4.09 25.50
CA GLN A 189 13.79 5.20 26.18
C GLN A 189 14.34 6.23 25.17
N SER A 190 14.73 5.78 23.99
CA SER A 190 15.17 6.64 22.90
C SER A 190 14.06 7.57 22.43
N LEU A 191 12.87 7.06 22.12
CA LEU A 191 11.72 7.87 21.73
C LEU A 191 11.27 8.81 22.86
N LEU A 192 11.21 8.32 24.09
CA LEU A 192 10.81 9.12 25.24
C LEU A 192 11.73 10.32 25.42
N LYS A 193 13.04 10.14 25.24
CA LYS A 193 14.02 11.22 25.27
C LYS A 193 13.75 12.26 24.18
N GLU A 194 13.57 11.82 22.94
CA GLU A 194 13.29 12.73 21.81
C GLU A 194 12.00 13.53 22.02
N VAL A 195 10.96 12.91 22.60
CA VAL A 195 9.71 13.59 22.96
C VAL A 195 9.92 14.62 24.06
N ARG A 196 10.62 14.26 25.13
CA ARG A 196 10.90 15.19 26.27
C ARG A 196 11.79 16.37 25.88
N GLU A 197 12.69 16.17 24.93
CA GLU A 197 13.54 17.22 24.37
C GLU A 197 12.81 18.09 23.32
N GLY A 198 11.55 17.80 23.01
CA GLY A 198 10.73 18.55 22.03
C GLY A 198 11.12 18.32 20.58
N ARG A 199 11.90 17.27 20.28
CA ARG A 199 12.34 16.94 18.93
C ARG A 199 11.37 16.03 18.18
N LEU A 200 10.57 15.26 18.92
CA LEU A 200 9.58 14.32 18.37
C LEU A 200 8.22 14.56 19.01
N VAL A 201 7.19 14.59 18.19
CA VAL A 201 5.80 14.41 18.64
C VAL A 201 5.33 13.05 18.16
N ILE A 202 4.82 12.24 19.08
CA ILE A 202 4.12 11.01 18.73
C ILE A 202 2.63 11.32 18.71
N LEU A 203 2.03 11.28 17.52
CA LEU A 203 0.60 11.48 17.30
C LEU A 203 -0.04 10.11 17.07
N SER A 204 -0.67 9.58 18.11
CA SER A 204 -1.43 8.33 18.05
C SER A 204 -2.86 8.64 17.64
N VAL A 205 -3.30 8.07 16.51
CA VAL A 205 -4.61 8.39 15.93
C VAL A 205 -5.45 7.13 15.74
N TYR A 206 -6.67 7.14 16.26
CA TYR A 206 -7.71 6.18 15.96
C TYR A 206 -8.48 6.63 14.71
N PRO A 207 -8.62 5.77 13.67
CA PRO A 207 -9.06 6.24 12.34
C PRO A 207 -10.57 6.30 12.12
N ASP A 208 -11.39 5.79 13.04
CA ASP A 208 -12.84 5.57 12.83
C ASP A 208 -13.72 6.54 13.63
N GLY A 209 -13.19 7.72 13.97
CA GLY A 209 -13.89 8.68 14.81
C GLY A 209 -13.86 8.30 16.29
N GLU A 210 -14.44 9.14 17.13
CA GLU A 210 -14.49 8.90 18.58
C GLU A 210 -15.58 7.87 18.90
N THR A 211 -15.18 6.72 19.46
CA THR A 211 -16.06 5.68 19.98
C THR A 211 -15.88 5.51 21.50
N ASP A 212 -16.87 4.91 22.18
CA ASP A 212 -16.78 4.63 23.63
C ASP A 212 -15.64 3.66 23.94
N GLU A 213 -15.41 2.67 23.08
CA GLU A 213 -14.32 1.69 23.20
C GLU A 213 -12.96 2.39 23.12
N TRP A 214 -12.77 3.29 22.15
CA TRP A 214 -11.54 4.05 22.04
C TRP A 214 -11.34 4.99 23.22
N LEU A 215 -12.36 5.71 23.66
CA LEU A 215 -12.31 6.60 24.82
C LEU A 215 -11.90 5.80 26.09
N GLY A 216 -12.42 4.61 26.26
CA GLY A 216 -12.06 3.71 27.37
C GLY A 216 -10.62 3.21 27.30
N SER A 217 -9.96 3.29 26.13
CA SER A 217 -8.58 2.84 25.94
C SER A 217 -7.53 3.95 26.10
N VAL A 218 -7.92 5.22 26.09
CA VAL A 218 -7.01 6.39 26.03
C VAL A 218 -5.98 6.41 27.15
N GLU A 219 -6.36 6.00 28.36
CA GLU A 219 -5.45 5.97 29.52
C GLU A 219 -4.30 4.95 29.40
N LYS A 220 -4.40 4.00 28.45
CA LYS A 220 -3.36 3.00 28.18
C LYS A 220 -2.15 3.57 27.44
N TYR A 221 -2.32 4.73 26.80
CA TYR A 221 -1.24 5.39 26.05
C TYR A 221 -0.38 6.27 26.96
N PRO A 222 0.92 6.41 26.68
CA PRO A 222 1.79 7.32 27.43
C PRO A 222 1.26 8.76 27.42
N LYS A 223 1.37 9.44 28.55
CA LYS A 223 0.89 10.84 28.70
C LYS A 223 1.67 11.84 27.85
N GLU A 224 2.88 11.47 27.46
CA GLU A 224 3.73 12.29 26.60
C GLU A 224 3.28 12.26 25.13
N TRP A 225 2.41 11.34 24.75
CA TRP A 225 1.88 11.26 23.38
C TRP A 225 0.68 12.19 23.21
N VAL A 226 0.47 12.62 21.97
CA VAL A 226 -0.80 13.23 21.56
C VAL A 226 -1.69 12.09 21.11
N VAL A 227 -2.73 11.79 21.89
CA VAL A 227 -3.71 10.74 21.59
C VAL A 227 -4.96 11.39 21.02
N ALA A 228 -5.37 10.97 19.83
CA ALA A 228 -6.41 11.64 19.05
C ALA A 228 -7.24 10.64 18.23
N SER A 229 -8.36 11.11 17.71
CA SER A 229 -9.17 10.41 16.71
C SER A 229 -9.32 11.25 15.45
N MET A 230 -9.50 10.61 14.31
CA MET A 230 -9.89 11.23 13.06
C MET A 230 -11.09 10.53 12.45
N GLU A 231 -11.91 11.29 11.72
CA GLU A 231 -13.04 10.74 10.98
C GLU A 231 -12.59 10.17 9.65
N ASN A 232 -13.11 9.01 9.27
CA ASN A 232 -12.91 8.40 7.96
C ASN A 232 -11.42 8.28 7.56
N GLY A 233 -10.60 7.73 8.44
CA GLY A 233 -9.15 7.61 8.22
C GLY A 233 -8.75 6.86 6.95
N ASP A 234 -9.59 5.92 6.50
CA ASP A 234 -9.44 5.18 5.25
C ASP A 234 -9.44 6.06 3.98
N ARG A 235 -9.99 7.28 4.05
CA ARG A 235 -9.92 8.28 2.96
C ARG A 235 -8.53 8.87 2.77
N TYR A 236 -7.70 8.83 3.82
CA TYR A 236 -6.40 9.48 3.87
C TYR A 236 -5.25 8.49 3.81
N PHE A 237 -5.44 7.29 4.40
CA PHE A 237 -4.40 6.31 4.62
C PHE A 237 -4.82 4.90 4.20
N ASP A 238 -3.84 4.10 3.81
CA ASP A 238 -4.03 2.66 3.62
C ASP A 238 -4.10 1.96 4.97
N LEU A 239 -5.30 1.55 5.35
CA LEU A 239 -5.58 0.87 6.62
C LEU A 239 -5.79 -0.65 6.48
N ARG A 240 -5.45 -1.23 5.33
CA ARG A 240 -5.54 -2.69 5.13
C ARG A 240 -4.63 -3.46 6.08
N ILE A 241 -3.52 -2.85 6.48
CA ILE A 241 -2.59 -3.39 7.47
C ILE A 241 -2.45 -2.36 8.58
N MET A 242 -2.81 -2.79 9.79
CA MET A 242 -2.70 -2.00 11.01
C MET A 242 -1.71 -2.67 11.97
N PRO A 243 -0.93 -1.91 12.74
CA PRO A 243 -0.86 -0.45 12.77
C PRO A 243 -0.11 0.15 11.58
N ALA A 244 -0.35 1.43 11.27
CA ALA A 244 0.41 2.18 10.29
C ALA A 244 1.31 3.21 10.98
N LEU A 245 2.59 3.23 10.61
CA LEU A 245 3.61 4.13 11.13
C LEU A 245 4.23 4.96 10.02
N TYR A 246 4.18 6.28 10.17
CA TYR A 246 4.83 7.26 9.30
C TYR A 246 5.72 8.17 10.13
N LEU A 247 6.97 8.34 9.73
CA LEU A 247 7.83 9.40 10.27
C LEU A 247 7.89 10.53 9.25
N VAL A 248 7.55 11.73 9.69
CA VAL A 248 7.61 12.94 8.88
C VAL A 248 8.52 13.98 9.51
N ASP A 249 9.13 14.83 8.66
CA ASP A 249 9.97 15.95 9.11
C ASP A 249 9.13 17.18 9.50
N LYS A 250 9.82 18.29 9.79
CA LYS A 250 9.19 19.57 10.15
C LYS A 250 8.23 20.12 9.10
N ASP A 251 8.46 19.80 7.83
CA ASP A 251 7.66 20.22 6.68
C ASP A 251 6.59 19.19 6.31
N LYS A 252 6.40 18.18 7.17
CA LYS A 252 5.48 17.04 6.97
C LYS A 252 5.83 16.16 5.78
N LYS A 253 7.08 16.21 5.33
CA LYS A 253 7.57 15.31 4.30
C LYS A 253 7.81 13.92 4.89
N ILE A 254 7.29 12.88 4.22
CA ILE A 254 7.38 11.50 4.69
C ILE A 254 8.81 10.97 4.50
N ILE A 255 9.46 10.66 5.61
CA ILE A 255 10.81 10.08 5.67
C ILE A 255 10.74 8.56 5.73
N LEU A 256 9.81 8.02 6.54
CA LEU A 256 9.56 6.59 6.68
C LEU A 256 8.06 6.31 6.54
N ARG A 257 7.73 5.22 5.89
CA ARG A 257 6.35 4.76 5.65
C ARG A 257 6.24 3.28 5.98
N ASN A 258 5.17 2.88 6.68
CA ASN A 258 4.97 1.50 7.14
C ASN A 258 6.23 0.94 7.81
N THR A 259 6.76 1.72 8.71
CA THR A 259 8.07 1.52 9.30
C THR A 259 8.02 0.77 10.63
N SER A 260 9.18 0.52 11.21
CA SER A 260 9.37 -0.11 12.52
C SER A 260 9.96 0.86 13.55
N LEU A 261 9.86 0.51 14.84
CA LEU A 261 10.51 1.25 15.92
C LEU A 261 12.02 1.41 15.66
N GLU A 262 12.67 0.35 15.22
CA GLU A 262 14.12 0.30 14.99
C GLU A 262 14.56 1.28 13.89
N GLU A 263 13.79 1.37 12.82
CA GLU A 263 14.07 2.33 11.73
C GLU A 263 13.84 3.77 12.17
N VAL A 264 12.78 4.03 12.94
CA VAL A 264 12.51 5.35 13.52
C VAL A 264 13.65 5.79 14.43
N GLU A 265 14.08 4.93 15.36
CA GLU A 265 15.19 5.21 16.28
C GLU A 265 16.50 5.49 15.52
N LYS A 266 16.76 4.72 14.46
CA LYS A 266 17.95 4.92 13.61
C LYS A 266 17.95 6.31 12.98
N ILE A 267 16.86 6.70 12.32
CA ILE A 267 16.74 8.01 11.66
C ILE A 267 16.87 9.15 12.66
N LEU A 268 16.21 9.06 13.81
CA LEU A 268 16.30 10.10 14.85
C LEU A 268 17.73 10.23 15.41
N LYS A 269 18.47 9.14 15.51
CA LYS A 269 19.86 9.15 15.94
C LYS A 269 20.79 9.78 14.90
N GLU A 270 20.59 9.50 13.62
CA GLU A 270 21.40 10.01 12.51
C GLU A 270 21.19 11.52 12.26
N ASN A 271 20.09 12.11 12.74
CA ASN A 271 19.74 13.52 12.55
C ASN A 271 19.90 14.35 13.83
N LYS A 272 20.79 13.93 14.73
CA LYS A 272 21.12 14.69 15.95
C LYS A 272 22.06 15.85 15.68
#